data_cb954ec607aaa24bd74eeae4b0102380
#
_entry.id   cb954ec607aaa24bd74eeae4b0102380
#
_cell.length_a   1.000
_cell.length_b   1.000
_cell.length_c   1.000
_cell.angle_alpha   90.00
_cell.angle_beta   90.00
_cell.angle_gamma   90.00
#
_symmetry.space_group_name_H-M   'P 1'
#
loop_
_entity.id
_entity.type
_entity.pdbx_description
1 polymer ?
#
loop_
_entity_poly.entity_id
_entity_poly.type
_entity_poly.pdbx_seq_one_letter_code
_entity_poly.pdbx_strand_id
1 'polypeptide(L)'
;MSSKASVNGITLAYDDHGVGQPLLFLHAFPLNKGMWQDQITALLGEDKYRLVALDWRGFGESDITAEVSTMEQFADDVAGLMDTLGIDAAILCGLSMGGYVSFAFLRKYPQRVSGLILADTRPGADTPEAQANRETVARLAESQGTTAIADLQVPRLISDYTRQHAPQVERRVRQMIDAATPQGIAAASRGMAQRADSTDLLSGISCPTLVLVGERDILTPPTVAQEYATKIPGAQYVVIPYAGHLSNLEQPQAFLQPVSSFLQTWF
;
A
#
# COMPACT_ATOMS: atom_id res chain seq x y z
N MET A 1 20.74 4.86 -0.08
CA MET A 1 20.57 4.91 -1.55
C MET A 1 19.65 3.79 -1.94
N SER A 2 18.69 4.07 -2.82
CA SER A 2 17.77 3.07 -3.35
C SER A 2 18.53 1.99 -4.11
N SER A 3 18.20 0.74 -3.83
CA SER A 3 18.70 -0.43 -4.57
C SER A 3 17.81 -0.72 -5.78
N LYS A 4 18.33 -1.48 -6.76
CA LYS A 4 17.59 -1.86 -7.96
C LYS A 4 17.71 -3.36 -8.22
N ALA A 5 16.61 -3.99 -8.63
CA ALA A 5 16.56 -5.40 -9.00
C ALA A 5 15.90 -5.56 -10.37
N SER A 6 16.42 -6.49 -11.19
CA SER A 6 15.73 -6.90 -12.42
C SER A 6 14.69 -7.98 -12.06
N VAL A 7 13.41 -7.66 -12.23
CA VAL A 7 12.28 -8.51 -11.85
C VAL A 7 11.26 -8.49 -12.98
N ASN A 8 10.85 -9.64 -13.46
CA ASN A 8 9.79 -9.78 -14.48
C ASN A 8 9.96 -8.86 -15.70
N GLY A 9 11.22 -8.67 -16.15
CA GLY A 9 11.55 -7.87 -17.33
C GLY A 9 11.57 -6.36 -17.13
N ILE A 10 11.52 -5.91 -15.87
CA ILE A 10 11.66 -4.49 -15.48
C ILE A 10 12.72 -4.31 -14.40
N THR A 11 13.14 -3.07 -14.20
CA THR A 11 13.93 -2.67 -13.03
C THR A 11 13.00 -2.16 -11.95
N LEU A 12 12.96 -2.85 -10.79
CA LEU A 12 12.29 -2.37 -9.59
C LEU A 12 13.27 -1.67 -8.67
N ALA A 13 12.89 -0.50 -8.18
CA ALA A 13 13.60 0.22 -7.13
C ALA A 13 13.04 -0.16 -5.75
N TYR A 14 13.94 -0.36 -4.80
CA TYR A 14 13.57 -0.72 -3.43
C TYR A 14 14.60 -0.20 -2.42
N ASP A 15 14.16 -0.10 -1.18
CA ASP A 15 15.03 0.07 -0.02
C ASP A 15 15.00 -1.23 0.79
N ASP A 16 16.16 -1.65 1.32
CA ASP A 16 16.31 -2.88 2.10
C ASP A 16 17.20 -2.58 3.31
N HIS A 17 16.65 -2.71 4.50
CA HIS A 17 17.30 -2.29 5.74
C HIS A 17 17.12 -3.33 6.85
N GLY A 18 18.13 -3.46 7.70
CA GLY A 18 18.09 -4.36 8.84
C GLY A 18 18.26 -5.82 8.47
N VAL A 19 18.05 -6.69 9.45
CA VAL A 19 18.13 -8.15 9.35
C VAL A 19 17.06 -8.78 10.22
N GLY A 20 16.67 -10.02 9.95
CA GLY A 20 15.68 -10.74 10.76
C GLY A 20 14.38 -11.02 10.00
N GLN A 21 13.22 -10.90 10.67
CA GLN A 21 11.92 -11.20 10.07
C GLN A 21 11.60 -10.23 8.92
N PRO A 22 11.37 -10.72 7.69
CA PRO A 22 11.06 -9.86 6.56
C PRO A 22 9.69 -9.18 6.71
N LEU A 23 9.68 -7.85 6.54
CA LEU A 23 8.49 -7.00 6.50
C LEU A 23 8.54 -6.16 5.23
N LEU A 24 7.61 -6.42 4.31
CA LEU A 24 7.50 -5.72 3.03
C LEU A 24 6.44 -4.63 3.12
N PHE A 25 6.83 -3.40 2.78
CA PHE A 25 5.97 -2.23 2.73
C PHE A 25 5.50 -1.96 1.31
N LEU A 26 4.18 -1.99 1.11
CA LEU A 26 3.49 -1.90 -0.17
C LEU A 26 2.72 -0.57 -0.23
N HIS A 27 3.21 0.36 -1.04
CA HIS A 27 2.73 1.74 -1.02
C HIS A 27 1.36 1.96 -1.66
N ALA A 28 0.69 3.05 -1.26
CA ALA A 28 -0.58 3.49 -1.81
C ALA A 28 -0.43 4.13 -3.20
N PHE A 29 -1.51 4.11 -3.96
CA PHE A 29 -1.69 4.91 -5.18
C PHE A 29 -1.99 6.38 -4.83
N PRO A 30 -1.43 7.35 -5.53
CA PRO A 30 -0.38 7.28 -6.53
C PRO A 30 0.99 7.73 -5.97
N LEU A 31 1.40 7.15 -4.85
CA LEU A 31 2.62 7.53 -4.12
C LEU A 31 3.84 6.68 -4.51
N ASN A 32 4.83 6.59 -3.64
CA ASN A 32 6.02 5.78 -3.78
C ASN A 32 6.48 5.23 -2.42
N LYS A 33 7.54 4.41 -2.40
CA LYS A 33 8.09 3.79 -1.18
C LYS A 33 8.43 4.78 -0.08
N GLY A 34 8.74 6.04 -0.43
CA GLY A 34 9.06 7.11 0.51
C GLY A 34 7.94 7.41 1.52
N MET A 35 6.70 6.96 1.26
CA MET A 35 5.62 7.11 2.23
C MET A 35 5.85 6.33 3.53
N TRP A 36 6.71 5.31 3.51
CA TRP A 36 6.99 4.42 4.63
C TRP A 36 8.21 4.83 5.47
N GLN A 37 8.86 5.96 5.12
CA GLN A 37 10.12 6.38 5.75
C GLN A 37 10.03 6.50 7.28
N ASP A 38 8.91 6.99 7.81
CA ASP A 38 8.74 7.18 9.25
C ASP A 38 8.64 5.83 9.99
N GLN A 39 7.90 4.87 9.40
CA GLN A 39 7.74 3.51 9.94
C GLN A 39 9.06 2.74 9.87
N ILE A 40 9.76 2.81 8.74
CA ILE A 40 11.06 2.17 8.56
C ILE A 40 12.06 2.71 9.58
N THR A 41 12.17 4.03 9.70
CA THR A 41 13.11 4.66 10.65
C THR A 41 12.86 4.23 12.09
N ALA A 42 11.60 4.14 12.51
CA ALA A 42 11.25 3.73 13.85
C ALA A 42 11.53 2.25 14.12
N LEU A 43 11.19 1.35 13.16
CA LEU A 43 11.38 -0.09 13.34
C LEU A 43 12.84 -0.53 13.20
N LEU A 44 13.69 0.23 12.50
CA LEU A 44 15.12 -0.06 12.41
C LEU A 44 15.82 -0.11 13.77
N GLY A 45 15.32 0.65 14.75
CA GLY A 45 15.88 0.66 16.10
C GLY A 45 15.66 -0.62 16.90
N GLU A 46 14.83 -1.55 16.41
CA GLU A 46 14.50 -2.81 17.10
C GLU A 46 15.46 -3.97 16.77
N ASP A 47 16.28 -3.86 15.70
CA ASP A 47 17.25 -4.89 15.23
C ASP A 47 16.65 -6.30 15.04
N LYS A 48 15.34 -6.40 14.77
CA LYS A 48 14.60 -7.65 14.64
C LYS A 48 14.05 -7.92 13.25
N TYR A 49 13.91 -6.86 12.45
CA TYR A 49 13.18 -6.91 11.20
C TYR A 49 14.09 -6.54 10.03
N ARG A 50 13.90 -7.25 8.91
CA ARG A 50 14.40 -6.84 7.60
C ARG A 50 13.28 -6.08 6.89
N LEU A 51 13.45 -4.77 6.73
CA LEU A 51 12.45 -3.82 6.25
C LEU A 51 12.69 -3.54 4.77
N VAL A 52 11.78 -4.00 3.92
CA VAL A 52 11.85 -3.81 2.47
C VAL A 52 10.68 -2.94 2.01
N ALA A 53 10.97 -1.82 1.35
CA ALA A 53 9.96 -1.00 0.70
C ALA A 53 10.27 -0.89 -0.78
N LEU A 54 9.30 -1.11 -1.65
CA LEU A 54 9.51 -1.05 -3.10
C LEU A 54 8.65 0.04 -3.75
N ASP A 55 9.13 0.53 -4.87
CA ASP A 55 8.32 1.32 -5.80
C ASP A 55 7.66 0.38 -6.80
N TRP A 56 6.33 0.48 -6.96
CA TRP A 56 5.63 -0.24 -8.01
C TRP A 56 6.15 0.14 -9.38
N ARG A 57 6.03 -0.76 -10.37
CA ARG A 57 6.25 -0.42 -11.76
C ARG A 57 5.47 0.84 -12.14
N GLY A 58 6.13 1.80 -12.77
CA GLY A 58 5.56 3.10 -13.12
C GLY A 58 5.58 4.15 -12.03
N PHE A 59 6.11 3.84 -10.83
CA PHE A 59 6.22 4.79 -9.71
C PHE A 59 7.65 4.92 -9.21
N GLY A 60 7.93 6.07 -8.59
CA GLY A 60 9.23 6.35 -7.98
C GLY A 60 10.38 6.17 -8.96
N GLU A 61 11.31 5.29 -8.63
CA GLU A 61 12.51 5.00 -9.44
C GLU A 61 12.42 3.68 -10.21
N SER A 62 11.24 3.02 -10.24
CA SER A 62 10.98 1.79 -11.00
C SER A 62 10.61 2.06 -12.45
N ASP A 63 10.93 1.11 -13.34
CA ASP A 63 10.62 1.22 -14.77
C ASP A 63 9.11 1.22 -15.06
N ILE A 64 8.75 1.77 -16.22
CA ILE A 64 7.36 1.79 -16.75
C ILE A 64 7.30 0.85 -17.93
N THR A 65 6.28 0.00 -18.01
CA THR A 65 6.23 -1.01 -19.09
C THR A 65 4.88 -1.31 -19.70
N ALA A 66 3.76 -0.83 -19.16
CA ALA A 66 2.46 -1.29 -19.61
C ALA A 66 1.40 -0.19 -19.67
N GLU A 67 0.39 -0.36 -20.52
CA GLU A 67 -0.83 0.45 -20.53
C GLU A 67 -1.75 0.15 -19.34
N VAL A 68 -1.65 -1.07 -18.81
CA VAL A 68 -2.40 -1.55 -17.63
C VAL A 68 -1.44 -2.33 -16.74
N SER A 69 -1.40 -2.00 -15.46
CA SER A 69 -0.65 -2.73 -14.43
C SER A 69 -1.64 -3.31 -13.41
N THR A 70 -1.93 -4.60 -13.52
CA THR A 70 -2.92 -5.27 -12.66
C THR A 70 -2.36 -5.55 -11.26
N MET A 71 -3.25 -5.79 -10.29
CA MET A 71 -2.84 -6.15 -8.93
C MET A 71 -2.09 -7.49 -8.90
N GLU A 72 -2.47 -8.42 -9.77
CA GLU A 72 -1.79 -9.70 -9.97
C GLU A 72 -0.37 -9.50 -10.51
N GLN A 73 -0.16 -8.56 -11.42
CA GLN A 73 1.16 -8.22 -11.95
C GLN A 73 2.04 -7.58 -10.87
N PHE A 74 1.50 -6.66 -10.06
CA PHE A 74 2.22 -6.14 -8.90
C PHE A 74 2.56 -7.25 -7.88
N ALA A 75 1.66 -8.20 -7.67
CA ALA A 75 1.93 -9.36 -6.81
C ALA A 75 3.07 -10.24 -7.35
N ASP A 76 3.14 -10.44 -8.67
CA ASP A 76 4.25 -11.15 -9.31
C ASP A 76 5.57 -10.40 -9.15
N ASP A 77 5.54 -9.07 -9.21
CA ASP A 77 6.73 -8.24 -8.96
C ASP A 77 7.23 -8.36 -7.52
N VAL A 78 6.31 -8.38 -6.55
CA VAL A 78 6.68 -8.63 -5.15
C VAL A 78 7.32 -10.01 -5.01
N ALA A 79 6.74 -11.05 -5.60
CA ALA A 79 7.28 -12.41 -5.55
C ALA A 79 8.69 -12.49 -6.16
N GLY A 80 8.88 -11.89 -7.35
CA GLY A 80 10.19 -11.84 -8.02
C GLY A 80 11.24 -11.02 -7.26
N LEU A 81 10.83 -9.95 -6.58
CA LEU A 81 11.73 -9.20 -5.70
C LEU A 81 12.11 -10.05 -4.47
N MET A 82 11.16 -10.73 -3.85
CA MET A 82 11.44 -11.65 -2.75
C MET A 82 12.42 -12.75 -3.17
N ASP A 83 12.26 -13.32 -4.37
CA ASP A 83 13.20 -14.33 -4.91
C ASP A 83 14.60 -13.75 -5.05
N THR A 84 14.72 -12.54 -5.60
CA THR A 84 16.01 -11.84 -5.76
C THR A 84 16.70 -11.57 -4.42
N LEU A 85 15.90 -11.31 -3.37
CA LEU A 85 16.39 -10.99 -2.03
C LEU A 85 16.58 -12.23 -1.13
N GLY A 86 16.25 -13.44 -1.63
CA GLY A 86 16.30 -14.68 -0.85
C GLY A 86 15.30 -14.70 0.30
N ILE A 87 14.11 -14.12 0.09
CA ILE A 87 13.03 -14.08 1.08
C ILE A 87 11.98 -15.13 0.71
N ASP A 88 11.87 -16.19 1.50
CA ASP A 88 10.89 -17.27 1.27
C ASP A 88 9.47 -16.83 1.64
N ALA A 89 9.31 -16.20 2.81
CA ALA A 89 8.04 -15.66 3.28
C ALA A 89 8.23 -14.34 4.04
N ALA A 90 7.22 -13.47 3.99
CA ALA A 90 7.27 -12.15 4.60
C ALA A 90 5.93 -11.72 5.21
N ILE A 91 6.00 -10.76 6.13
CA ILE A 91 4.85 -9.97 6.54
C ILE A 91 4.62 -8.91 5.45
N LEU A 92 3.39 -8.81 4.95
CA LEU A 92 3.01 -7.76 3.99
C LEU A 92 2.28 -6.63 4.71
N CYS A 93 2.84 -5.42 4.65
CA CYS A 93 2.22 -4.19 5.17
C CYS A 93 1.76 -3.36 3.97
N GLY A 94 0.48 -3.47 3.61
CA GLY A 94 -0.09 -2.82 2.44
C GLY A 94 -1.09 -1.74 2.82
N LEU A 95 -0.90 -0.52 2.28
CA LEU A 95 -1.86 0.57 2.42
C LEU A 95 -2.60 0.81 1.11
N SER A 96 -3.95 0.87 1.17
CA SER A 96 -4.83 1.15 0.02
C SER A 96 -4.56 0.19 -1.15
N MET A 97 -4.01 0.66 -2.27
CA MET A 97 -3.60 -0.20 -3.39
C MET A 97 -2.60 -1.28 -2.94
N GLY A 98 -1.69 -0.97 -2.02
CA GLY A 98 -0.79 -1.97 -1.43
C GLY A 98 -1.54 -3.11 -0.74
N GLY A 99 -2.70 -2.83 -0.14
CA GLY A 99 -3.62 -3.84 0.40
C GLY A 99 -4.28 -4.67 -0.70
N TYR A 100 -4.68 -4.06 -1.83
CA TYR A 100 -5.21 -4.82 -2.98
C TYR A 100 -4.17 -5.79 -3.54
N VAL A 101 -2.92 -5.34 -3.61
CA VAL A 101 -1.80 -6.21 -4.02
C VAL A 101 -1.55 -7.29 -2.98
N SER A 102 -1.67 -7.01 -1.68
CA SER A 102 -1.55 -8.02 -0.63
C SER A 102 -2.59 -9.13 -0.78
N PHE A 103 -3.84 -8.81 -1.12
CA PHE A 103 -4.87 -9.81 -1.41
C PHE A 103 -4.56 -10.61 -2.70
N ALA A 104 -4.11 -9.94 -3.76
CA ALA A 104 -3.70 -10.62 -5.00
C ALA A 104 -2.50 -11.55 -4.75
N PHE A 105 -1.53 -11.10 -3.95
CA PHE A 105 -0.37 -11.91 -3.53
C PHE A 105 -0.81 -13.12 -2.71
N LEU A 106 -1.66 -12.94 -1.73
CA LEU A 106 -2.19 -14.03 -0.92
C LEU A 106 -2.92 -15.08 -1.78
N ARG A 107 -3.68 -14.66 -2.77
CA ARG A 107 -4.37 -15.55 -3.72
C ARG A 107 -3.39 -16.40 -4.53
N LYS A 108 -2.27 -15.82 -4.97
CA LYS A 108 -1.28 -16.48 -5.83
C LYS A 108 -0.22 -17.24 -5.06
N TYR A 109 0.21 -16.70 -3.92
CA TYR A 109 1.37 -17.16 -3.16
C TYR A 109 1.07 -17.28 -1.66
N PRO A 110 0.01 -18.02 -1.25
CA PRO A 110 -0.44 -18.04 0.16
C PRO A 110 0.64 -18.54 1.13
N GLN A 111 1.53 -19.42 0.69
CA GLN A 111 2.62 -19.97 1.51
C GLN A 111 3.76 -18.96 1.76
N ARG A 112 3.78 -17.85 1.05
CA ARG A 112 4.81 -16.81 1.18
C ARG A 112 4.37 -15.64 2.05
N VAL A 113 3.19 -15.73 2.68
CA VAL A 113 2.65 -14.70 3.58
C VAL A 113 2.73 -15.21 5.01
N SER A 114 3.65 -14.65 5.81
CA SER A 114 3.77 -14.97 7.24
C SER A 114 2.86 -14.12 8.12
N GLY A 115 2.43 -12.95 7.67
CA GLY A 115 1.51 -12.06 8.35
C GLY A 115 0.98 -10.97 7.44
N LEU A 116 -0.13 -10.33 7.83
CA LEU A 116 -0.76 -9.25 7.08
C LEU A 116 -0.98 -8.02 7.96
N ILE A 117 -0.60 -6.85 7.46
CA ILE A 117 -0.98 -5.54 7.97
C ILE A 117 -1.70 -4.83 6.83
N LEU A 118 -3.03 -4.70 6.95
CA LEU A 118 -3.93 -4.18 5.95
C LEU A 118 -4.42 -2.79 6.39
N ALA A 119 -3.83 -1.74 5.82
CA ALA A 119 -4.11 -0.37 6.22
C ALA A 119 -4.96 0.35 5.17
N ASP A 120 -6.01 1.05 5.60
CA ASP A 120 -6.83 1.93 4.76
C ASP A 120 -7.18 1.27 3.41
N THR A 121 -7.67 0.02 3.45
CA THR A 121 -7.91 -0.82 2.26
C THR A 121 -9.21 -1.61 2.38
N ARG A 122 -9.55 -2.35 1.32
CA ARG A 122 -10.76 -3.19 1.27
C ARG A 122 -10.56 -4.38 0.33
N PRO A 123 -11.21 -5.53 0.57
CA PRO A 123 -11.08 -6.73 -0.27
C PRO A 123 -11.93 -6.66 -1.55
N GLY A 124 -13.03 -5.92 -1.55
CA GLY A 124 -14.00 -5.91 -2.64
C GLY A 124 -13.48 -5.32 -3.95
N ALA A 125 -13.99 -5.82 -5.08
CA ALA A 125 -13.78 -5.24 -6.41
C ALA A 125 -14.39 -3.84 -6.52
N ASP A 126 -13.99 -3.09 -7.55
CA ASP A 126 -14.64 -1.81 -7.88
C ASP A 126 -16.03 -2.07 -8.51
N THR A 127 -17.01 -1.26 -8.13
CA THR A 127 -18.30 -1.20 -8.80
C THR A 127 -18.14 -0.63 -10.23
N PRO A 128 -19.09 -0.84 -11.16
CA PRO A 128 -19.02 -0.25 -12.51
C PRO A 128 -18.77 1.27 -12.50
N GLU A 129 -19.37 1.98 -11.55
CA GLU A 129 -19.16 3.42 -11.37
C GLU A 129 -17.71 3.74 -10.91
N ALA A 130 -17.19 2.98 -9.96
CA ALA A 130 -15.81 3.12 -9.51
C ALA A 130 -14.81 2.80 -10.62
N GLN A 131 -15.09 1.77 -11.45
CA GLN A 131 -14.28 1.45 -12.63
C GLN A 131 -14.26 2.59 -13.65
N ALA A 132 -15.42 3.19 -13.94
CA ALA A 132 -15.51 4.34 -14.84
C ALA A 132 -14.73 5.55 -14.29
N ASN A 133 -14.77 5.75 -12.97
CA ASN A 133 -13.97 6.81 -12.32
C ASN A 133 -12.47 6.52 -12.41
N ARG A 134 -12.02 5.23 -12.35
CA ARG A 134 -10.61 4.87 -12.59
C ARG A 134 -10.13 5.27 -13.98
N GLU A 135 -10.95 5.04 -14.99
CA GLU A 135 -10.61 5.47 -16.36
C GLU A 135 -10.58 6.99 -16.48
N THR A 136 -11.46 7.71 -15.80
CA THR A 136 -11.40 9.18 -15.73
C THR A 136 -10.09 9.67 -15.12
N VAL A 137 -9.63 9.05 -14.03
CA VAL A 137 -8.33 9.36 -13.40
C VAL A 137 -7.18 9.05 -14.35
N ALA A 138 -7.23 7.92 -15.07
CA ALA A 138 -6.20 7.55 -16.04
C ALA A 138 -6.07 8.61 -17.15
N ARG A 139 -7.19 8.99 -17.77
CA ARG A 139 -7.22 10.03 -18.81
C ARG A 139 -6.79 11.40 -18.30
N LEU A 140 -7.15 11.75 -17.08
CA LEU A 140 -6.71 13.01 -16.45
C LEU A 140 -5.18 13.02 -16.31
N ALA A 141 -4.59 11.92 -15.84
CA ALA A 141 -3.13 11.81 -15.74
C ALA A 141 -2.46 11.96 -17.11
N GLU A 142 -2.95 11.26 -18.12
CA GLU A 142 -2.40 11.29 -19.48
C GLU A 142 -2.52 12.67 -20.14
N SER A 143 -3.61 13.40 -19.91
CA SER A 143 -3.89 14.67 -20.57
C SER A 143 -3.42 15.90 -19.82
N GLN A 144 -3.37 15.87 -18.47
CA GLN A 144 -3.09 17.04 -17.63
C GLN A 144 -1.93 16.84 -16.66
N GLY A 145 -1.36 15.61 -16.61
CA GLY A 145 -0.19 15.31 -15.79
C GLY A 145 -0.46 15.11 -14.31
N THR A 146 0.62 15.00 -13.55
CA THR A 146 0.61 14.62 -12.13
C THR A 146 0.04 15.70 -11.23
N THR A 147 0.23 16.97 -11.53
CA THR A 147 -0.31 18.08 -10.74
C THR A 147 -1.84 18.05 -10.69
N ALA A 148 -2.51 17.78 -11.83
CA ALA A 148 -3.97 17.65 -11.85
C ALA A 148 -4.45 16.42 -11.02
N ILE A 149 -3.64 15.36 -11.00
CA ILE A 149 -3.91 14.21 -10.13
C ILE A 149 -3.72 14.58 -8.65
N ALA A 150 -2.70 15.35 -8.31
CA ALA A 150 -2.50 15.82 -6.93
C ALA A 150 -3.69 16.67 -6.47
N ASP A 151 -4.16 17.59 -7.31
CA ASP A 151 -5.31 18.47 -6.98
C ASP A 151 -6.61 17.65 -6.78
N LEU A 152 -6.80 16.60 -7.57
CA LEU A 152 -7.95 15.71 -7.45
C LEU A 152 -7.87 14.78 -6.24
N GLN A 153 -6.69 14.20 -5.97
CA GLN A 153 -6.55 13.11 -5.01
C GLN A 153 -6.25 13.58 -3.59
N VAL A 154 -5.41 14.61 -3.42
CA VAL A 154 -4.95 15.04 -2.08
C VAL A 154 -6.11 15.36 -1.13
N PRO A 155 -7.18 16.08 -1.54
CA PRO A 155 -8.32 16.34 -0.65
C PRO A 155 -9.07 15.08 -0.18
N ARG A 156 -8.87 13.95 -0.86
CA ARG A 156 -9.49 12.66 -0.53
C ARG A 156 -8.56 11.71 0.22
N LEU A 157 -7.24 11.91 0.05
CA LEU A 157 -6.20 11.08 0.64
C LEU A 157 -5.87 11.47 2.08
N ILE A 158 -5.99 12.74 2.42
CA ILE A 158 -5.68 13.24 3.76
C ILE A 158 -6.88 13.95 4.36
N SER A 159 -7.03 13.85 5.68
CA SER A 159 -8.13 14.48 6.43
C SER A 159 -8.00 16.01 6.44
N ASP A 160 -9.14 16.70 6.57
CA ASP A 160 -9.13 18.15 6.79
C ASP A 160 -8.40 18.53 8.07
N TYR A 161 -8.45 17.65 9.09
CA TYR A 161 -7.68 17.86 10.32
C TYR A 161 -6.18 17.94 10.03
N THR A 162 -5.63 16.98 9.28
CA THR A 162 -4.21 16.97 8.89
C THR A 162 -3.86 18.20 8.05
N ARG A 163 -4.70 18.57 7.09
CA ARG A 163 -4.47 19.75 6.24
C ARG A 163 -4.37 21.04 7.05
N GLN A 164 -5.15 21.16 8.12
CA GLN A 164 -5.14 22.34 9.00
C GLN A 164 -3.99 22.34 10.02
N HIS A 165 -3.65 21.16 10.59
CA HIS A 165 -2.72 21.07 11.72
C HIS A 165 -1.32 20.60 11.33
N ALA A 166 -1.16 19.94 10.18
CA ALA A 166 0.09 19.38 9.69
C ALA A 166 0.25 19.59 8.16
N PRO A 167 0.25 20.85 7.64
CA PRO A 167 0.29 21.11 6.20
C PRO A 167 1.55 20.59 5.50
N GLN A 168 2.60 20.23 6.24
CA GLN A 168 3.79 19.55 5.71
C GLN A 168 3.46 18.16 5.16
N VAL A 169 2.44 17.46 5.70
CA VAL A 169 1.99 16.17 5.20
C VAL A 169 1.39 16.32 3.80
N GLU A 170 0.55 17.32 3.60
CA GLU A 170 0.00 17.63 2.26
C GLU A 170 1.11 17.91 1.25
N ARG A 171 2.10 18.73 1.62
CA ARG A 171 3.25 19.01 0.74
C ARG A 171 4.03 17.75 0.39
N ARG A 172 4.29 16.87 1.37
CA ARG A 172 4.97 15.59 1.16
C ARG A 172 4.19 14.66 0.22
N VAL A 173 2.87 14.57 0.39
CA VAL A 173 1.99 13.78 -0.48
C VAL A 173 2.01 14.32 -1.90
N ARG A 174 1.88 15.64 -2.09
CA ARG A 174 1.97 16.28 -3.42
C ARG A 174 3.31 15.99 -4.10
N GLN A 175 4.41 16.14 -3.39
CA GLN A 175 5.75 15.82 -3.92
C GLN A 175 5.88 14.38 -4.39
N MET A 176 5.32 13.42 -3.65
CA MET A 176 5.32 12.01 -4.07
C MET A 176 4.46 11.77 -5.32
N ILE A 177 3.31 12.44 -5.43
CA ILE A 177 2.45 12.36 -6.62
C ILE A 177 3.15 13.00 -7.83
N ASP A 178 3.79 14.15 -7.65
CA ASP A 178 4.52 14.85 -8.72
C ASP A 178 5.77 14.08 -9.19
N ALA A 179 6.34 13.24 -8.34
CA ALA A 179 7.44 12.34 -8.70
C ALA A 179 7.00 11.08 -9.47
N ALA A 180 5.69 10.79 -9.53
CA ALA A 180 5.16 9.70 -10.34
C ALA A 180 5.09 10.10 -11.82
N THR A 181 4.88 9.12 -12.69
CA THR A 181 4.67 9.39 -14.11
C THR A 181 3.19 9.33 -14.48
N PRO A 182 2.71 10.18 -15.40
CA PRO A 182 1.34 10.11 -15.87
C PRO A 182 0.95 8.72 -16.38
N GLN A 183 1.87 8.05 -17.07
CA GLN A 183 1.68 6.69 -17.61
C GLN A 183 1.56 5.65 -16.50
N GLY A 184 2.41 5.72 -15.47
CA GLY A 184 2.35 4.82 -14.30
C GLY A 184 1.05 4.99 -13.53
N ILE A 185 0.62 6.23 -13.30
CA ILE A 185 -0.67 6.55 -12.68
C ILE A 185 -1.84 5.97 -13.50
N ALA A 186 -1.84 6.19 -14.81
CA ALA A 186 -2.90 5.69 -15.69
C ALA A 186 -2.95 4.16 -15.70
N ALA A 187 -1.80 3.50 -15.85
CA ALA A 187 -1.69 2.05 -15.87
C ALA A 187 -2.18 1.40 -14.58
N ALA A 188 -1.78 1.93 -13.42
CA ALA A 188 -2.20 1.43 -12.12
C ALA A 188 -3.70 1.70 -11.85
N SER A 189 -4.20 2.86 -12.27
CA SER A 189 -5.64 3.19 -12.16
C SER A 189 -6.49 2.20 -12.94
N ARG A 190 -6.13 1.89 -14.19
CA ARG A 190 -6.80 0.87 -15.01
C ARG A 190 -6.67 -0.53 -14.41
N GLY A 191 -5.51 -0.86 -13.83
CA GLY A 191 -5.29 -2.13 -13.14
C GLY A 191 -6.18 -2.30 -11.91
N MET A 192 -6.31 -1.26 -11.08
CA MET A 192 -7.25 -1.28 -9.95
C MET A 192 -8.70 -1.47 -10.37
N ALA A 193 -9.11 -0.93 -11.53
CA ALA A 193 -10.46 -1.14 -12.06
C ALA A 193 -10.75 -2.61 -12.37
N GLN A 194 -9.73 -3.39 -12.70
CA GLN A 194 -9.84 -4.80 -13.09
C GLN A 194 -9.64 -5.77 -11.92
N ARG A 195 -9.33 -5.27 -10.70
CA ARG A 195 -9.01 -6.15 -9.59
C ARG A 195 -10.16 -7.10 -9.25
N ALA A 196 -9.79 -8.35 -8.98
CA ALA A 196 -10.73 -9.35 -8.51
C ALA A 196 -11.31 -8.98 -7.13
N ASP A 197 -12.52 -9.42 -6.86
CA ASP A 197 -13.06 -9.46 -5.49
C ASP A 197 -12.27 -10.49 -4.68
N SER A 198 -11.80 -10.11 -3.51
CA SER A 198 -11.02 -10.95 -2.60
C SER A 198 -11.76 -11.25 -1.29
N THR A 199 -13.06 -10.97 -1.25
CA THR A 199 -13.90 -11.24 -0.07
C THR A 199 -13.98 -12.75 0.24
N ASP A 200 -13.87 -13.59 -0.77
CA ASP A 200 -13.81 -15.05 -0.66
C ASP A 200 -12.57 -15.57 0.08
N LEU A 201 -11.47 -14.82 0.10
CA LEU A 201 -10.23 -15.21 0.77
C LEU A 201 -10.29 -15.03 2.29
N LEU A 202 -11.10 -14.09 2.78
CA LEU A 202 -11.01 -13.59 4.17
C LEU A 202 -11.13 -14.69 5.22
N SER A 203 -12.09 -15.60 5.08
CA SER A 203 -12.29 -16.69 6.05
C SER A 203 -11.21 -17.76 6.02
N GLY A 204 -10.42 -17.81 4.95
CA GLY A 204 -9.29 -18.74 4.78
C GLY A 204 -7.94 -18.16 5.20
N ILE A 205 -7.87 -16.89 5.59
CA ILE A 205 -6.63 -16.28 6.08
C ILE A 205 -6.25 -16.89 7.41
N SER A 206 -5.12 -17.59 7.46
CA SER A 206 -4.63 -18.31 8.64
C SER A 206 -3.43 -17.64 9.31
N CYS A 207 -2.78 -16.69 8.65
CA CYS A 207 -1.68 -15.94 9.24
C CYS A 207 -2.18 -14.82 10.16
N PRO A 208 -1.38 -14.39 11.16
CA PRO A 208 -1.69 -13.22 11.97
C PRO A 208 -2.03 -12.02 11.09
N THR A 209 -3.11 -11.31 11.42
CA THR A 209 -3.60 -10.18 10.62
C THR A 209 -3.95 -8.99 11.49
N LEU A 210 -3.44 -7.81 11.11
CA LEU A 210 -3.79 -6.51 11.69
C LEU A 210 -4.47 -5.66 10.61
N VAL A 211 -5.66 -5.14 10.93
CA VAL A 211 -6.42 -4.21 10.10
C VAL A 211 -6.38 -2.83 10.72
N LEU A 212 -5.89 -1.85 9.97
CA LEU A 212 -5.79 -0.45 10.39
C LEU A 212 -6.65 0.43 9.49
N VAL A 213 -7.25 1.47 10.04
CA VAL A 213 -8.00 2.45 9.25
C VAL A 213 -8.00 3.82 9.91
N GLY A 214 -7.84 4.88 9.12
CA GLY A 214 -8.02 6.24 9.61
C GLY A 214 -9.47 6.51 10.02
N GLU A 215 -9.69 7.15 11.17
CA GLU A 215 -11.01 7.55 11.68
C GLU A 215 -11.83 8.35 10.66
N ARG A 216 -11.13 9.15 9.84
CA ARG A 216 -11.70 10.08 8.85
C ARG A 216 -11.46 9.63 7.41
N ASP A 217 -11.17 8.37 7.21
CA ASP A 217 -11.00 7.82 5.86
C ASP A 217 -12.36 7.78 5.13
N ILE A 218 -12.47 8.57 4.07
CA ILE A 218 -13.68 8.65 3.23
C ILE A 218 -13.64 7.69 2.03
N LEU A 219 -12.47 7.12 1.72
CA LEU A 219 -12.29 6.18 0.59
C LEU A 219 -12.54 4.74 1.01
N THR A 220 -12.07 4.36 2.19
CA THR A 220 -12.29 3.06 2.82
C THR A 220 -12.71 3.28 4.28
N PRO A 221 -13.96 3.70 4.53
CA PRO A 221 -14.41 4.10 5.86
C PRO A 221 -14.24 3.02 6.93
N PRO A 222 -14.10 3.39 8.22
CA PRO A 222 -13.94 2.46 9.34
C PRO A 222 -14.97 1.33 9.36
N THR A 223 -16.21 1.60 8.95
CA THR A 223 -17.28 0.60 8.85
C THR A 223 -16.94 -0.52 7.87
N VAL A 224 -16.34 -0.19 6.71
CA VAL A 224 -15.90 -1.17 5.71
C VAL A 224 -14.72 -1.99 6.26
N ALA A 225 -13.76 -1.32 6.90
CA ALA A 225 -12.61 -1.99 7.50
C ALA A 225 -13.03 -2.94 8.62
N GLN A 226 -13.93 -2.53 9.49
CA GLN A 226 -14.48 -3.36 10.55
C GLN A 226 -15.22 -4.58 10.00
N GLU A 227 -16.05 -4.38 8.96
CA GLU A 227 -16.83 -5.45 8.35
C GLU A 227 -15.91 -6.58 7.84
N TYR A 228 -14.87 -6.25 7.08
CA TYR A 228 -14.01 -7.31 6.55
C TYR A 228 -13.07 -7.88 7.62
N ALA A 229 -12.64 -7.09 8.60
CA ALA A 229 -11.82 -7.58 9.70
C ALA A 229 -12.52 -8.69 10.50
N THR A 230 -13.83 -8.57 10.72
CA THR A 230 -14.60 -9.62 11.41
C THR A 230 -14.70 -10.95 10.64
N LYS A 231 -14.42 -10.94 9.34
CA LYS A 231 -14.43 -12.13 8.47
C LYS A 231 -13.06 -12.84 8.43
N ILE A 232 -12.01 -12.21 8.98
CA ILE A 232 -10.67 -12.80 9.07
C ILE A 232 -10.50 -13.42 10.47
N PRO A 233 -10.25 -14.73 10.59
CA PRO A 233 -10.08 -15.38 11.89
C PRO A 233 -8.94 -14.76 12.70
N GLY A 234 -9.25 -14.29 13.92
CA GLY A 234 -8.25 -13.74 14.84
C GLY A 234 -7.66 -12.37 14.44
N ALA A 235 -8.20 -11.69 13.45
CA ALA A 235 -7.70 -10.38 13.06
C ALA A 235 -7.88 -9.34 14.17
N GLN A 236 -6.84 -8.54 14.37
CA GLN A 236 -6.90 -7.32 15.18
C GLN A 236 -7.42 -6.17 14.32
N TYR A 237 -8.24 -5.31 14.90
CA TYR A 237 -8.80 -4.12 14.23
C TYR A 237 -8.52 -2.87 15.06
N VAL A 238 -7.94 -1.84 14.43
CA VAL A 238 -7.59 -0.58 15.08
C VAL A 238 -7.97 0.61 14.22
N VAL A 239 -8.61 1.61 14.82
CA VAL A 239 -8.90 2.91 14.19
C VAL A 239 -7.85 3.92 14.61
N ILE A 240 -7.26 4.61 13.64
CA ILE A 240 -6.24 5.65 13.87
C ILE A 240 -6.94 7.01 14.00
N PRO A 241 -6.93 7.63 15.19
CA PRO A 241 -7.68 8.86 15.43
C PRO A 241 -7.17 10.02 14.57
N TYR A 242 -8.07 10.88 14.12
CA TYR A 242 -7.82 12.08 13.31
C TYR A 242 -7.23 11.85 11.91
N ALA A 243 -6.85 10.63 11.54
CA ALA A 243 -6.28 10.29 10.24
C ALA A 243 -7.37 10.10 9.18
N GLY A 244 -7.06 10.51 7.94
CA GLY A 244 -7.79 10.11 6.73
C GLY A 244 -7.23 8.82 6.14
N HIS A 245 -7.14 8.78 4.80
CA HIS A 245 -6.75 7.58 4.05
C HIS A 245 -5.26 7.25 4.07
N LEU A 246 -4.39 8.21 4.38
CA LEU A 246 -2.95 7.98 4.52
C LEU A 246 -2.58 7.98 6.02
N SER A 247 -3.19 7.07 6.77
CA SER A 247 -3.11 7.06 8.23
C SER A 247 -1.68 6.97 8.77
N ASN A 248 -0.79 6.29 8.04
CA ASN A 248 0.63 6.18 8.37
C ASN A 248 1.42 7.50 8.24
N LEU A 249 1.00 8.39 7.31
CA LEU A 249 1.61 9.71 7.12
C LEU A 249 0.97 10.78 8.01
N GLU A 250 -0.33 10.67 8.22
CA GLU A 250 -1.10 11.66 8.97
C GLU A 250 -0.87 11.56 10.48
N GLN A 251 -0.78 10.34 10.99
CA GLN A 251 -0.60 10.03 12.41
C GLN A 251 0.46 8.94 12.61
N PRO A 252 1.74 9.20 12.26
CA PRO A 252 2.77 8.16 12.18
C PRO A 252 2.99 7.41 13.50
N GLN A 253 2.91 8.07 14.64
CA GLN A 253 3.08 7.41 15.94
C GLN A 253 1.85 6.57 16.32
N ALA A 254 0.64 7.08 16.10
CA ALA A 254 -0.59 6.33 16.37
C ALA A 254 -0.73 5.11 15.44
N PHE A 255 -0.22 5.19 14.20
CA PHE A 255 -0.13 4.06 13.28
C PHE A 255 0.93 3.04 13.73
N LEU A 256 2.11 3.52 14.13
CA LEU A 256 3.23 2.66 14.49
C LEU A 256 2.97 1.85 15.76
N GLN A 257 2.30 2.41 16.75
CA GLN A 257 2.04 1.74 18.02
C GLN A 257 1.36 0.37 17.87
N PRO A 258 0.19 0.23 17.21
CA PRO A 258 -0.42 -1.08 16.97
C PRO A 258 0.41 -1.98 16.06
N VAL A 259 1.17 -1.42 15.11
CA VAL A 259 2.07 -2.20 14.25
C VAL A 259 3.18 -2.83 15.08
N SER A 260 3.90 -2.06 15.90
CA SER A 260 4.95 -2.60 16.77
C SER A 260 4.40 -3.63 17.78
N SER A 261 3.26 -3.36 18.38
CA SER A 261 2.59 -4.30 19.29
C SER A 261 2.24 -5.63 18.61
N PHE A 262 1.71 -5.55 17.39
CA PHE A 262 1.38 -6.72 16.57
C PHE A 262 2.64 -7.52 16.20
N LEU A 263 3.68 -6.84 15.73
CA LEU A 263 4.94 -7.47 15.37
C LEU A 263 5.60 -8.16 16.56
N GLN A 264 5.65 -7.51 17.72
CA GLN A 264 6.22 -8.09 18.95
C GLN A 264 5.42 -9.29 19.49
N THR A 265 4.13 -9.37 19.20
CA THR A 265 3.25 -10.46 19.66
C THR A 265 3.44 -11.72 18.82
N TRP A 266 3.68 -11.58 17.52
CA TRP A 266 3.60 -12.69 16.57
C TRP A 266 4.93 -13.04 15.91
N PHE A 267 5.92 -12.15 15.95
CA PHE A 267 7.22 -12.26 15.26
C PHE A 267 8.38 -11.81 16.13
#